data_f09c09aa3c84469abd9161a8c1597066
#
_entry.id   f09c09aa3c84469abd9161a8c1597066
#
_cell.length_a   1.000
_cell.length_b   1.000
_cell.length_c   1.000
_cell.angle_alpha   90.00
_cell.angle_beta   90.00
_cell.angle_gamma   90.00
#
_symmetry.space_group_name_H-M   'P 1'
#
loop_
_entity.id
_entity.type
_entity.pdbx_description
1 polymer ?
#
loop_
_entity_poly.entity_id
_entity_poly.type
_entity_poly.pdbx_seq_one_letter_code
_entity_poly.pdbx_strand_id
1 'polypeptide(L)'
;TLTLLEESAEQFDLIISTPILFTDGYSELVDPVGILRTVKDVGAFKAGQFGSQTIPEFDAYKDIITEIPGKRGLNAFSNTHLEALLRENGIEHLVLAGTVTSICIDSTGRHAADLGFKVTILSDCTSSRTIFEQDFYCENVFPLYGSVCSSSTLKVA
;
A
#
# COMPACT_ATOMS: atom_id res chain seq x y z
N THR A 1 7.34 -5.05 -8.74
CA THR A 1 7.14 -3.58 -8.57
C THR A 1 8.26 -2.77 -9.20
N LEU A 2 9.57 -3.11 -8.98
CA LEU A 2 10.67 -2.36 -9.60
C LEU A 2 10.58 -2.39 -11.12
N THR A 3 10.40 -3.55 -11.74
CA THR A 3 10.20 -3.70 -13.19
C THR A 3 9.05 -2.82 -13.71
N LEU A 4 7.94 -2.73 -12.94
CA LEU A 4 6.83 -1.84 -13.30
C LEU A 4 7.26 -0.36 -13.31
N LEU A 5 8.05 0.07 -12.34
CA LEU A 5 8.57 1.45 -12.30
C LEU A 5 9.55 1.70 -13.45
N GLU A 6 10.43 0.74 -13.75
CA GLU A 6 11.39 0.84 -14.86
C GLU A 6 10.70 1.00 -16.23
N GLU A 7 9.61 0.24 -16.43
CA GLU A 7 8.96 0.13 -17.75
C GLU A 7 7.77 1.10 -17.92
N SER A 8 7.17 1.57 -16.83
CA SER A 8 5.85 2.20 -16.89
C SER A 8 5.63 3.36 -15.92
N ALA A 9 6.66 3.87 -15.24
CA ALA A 9 6.48 4.97 -14.28
C ALA A 9 5.82 6.21 -14.91
N GLU A 10 6.13 6.52 -16.17
CA GLU A 10 5.61 7.65 -16.91
C GLU A 10 4.10 7.55 -17.21
N GLN A 11 3.50 6.38 -17.03
CA GLN A 11 2.07 6.15 -17.25
C GLN A 11 1.20 6.52 -16.04
N PHE A 12 1.82 6.84 -14.91
CA PHE A 12 1.11 7.21 -13.67
C PHE A 12 1.24 8.70 -13.42
N ASP A 13 0.12 9.37 -13.15
CA ASP A 13 0.10 10.78 -12.75
C ASP A 13 0.77 11.00 -11.39
N LEU A 14 0.62 10.05 -10.48
CA LEU A 14 1.25 10.03 -9.15
C LEU A 14 1.73 8.63 -8.78
N ILE A 15 2.92 8.57 -8.21
CA ILE A 15 3.45 7.36 -7.57
C ILE A 15 3.63 7.66 -6.09
N ILE A 16 2.93 6.91 -5.25
CA ILE A 16 2.80 7.21 -3.82
C ILE A 16 3.27 6.02 -2.98
N SER A 17 4.09 6.31 -1.98
CA SER A 17 4.48 5.39 -0.92
C SER A 17 3.78 5.75 0.39
N THR A 18 3.23 4.75 1.07
CA THR A 18 2.54 4.92 2.36
C THR A 18 3.13 3.99 3.41
N PRO A 19 4.36 4.26 3.88
CA PRO A 19 5.01 3.40 4.87
C PRO A 19 4.26 3.43 6.20
N ILE A 20 4.21 2.28 6.88
CA ILE A 20 3.76 2.21 8.26
C ILE A 20 4.96 2.44 9.18
N LEU A 21 4.91 3.50 9.98
CA LEU A 21 6.02 3.89 10.86
C LEU A 21 5.47 4.31 12.22
N PHE A 22 6.19 3.93 13.28
CA PHE A 22 5.86 4.29 14.66
C PHE A 22 7.04 5.00 15.33
N THR A 23 6.73 5.84 16.33
CA THR A 23 7.75 6.35 17.26
C THR A 23 8.37 5.20 18.05
N ASP A 24 9.53 5.40 18.62
CA ASP A 24 10.27 4.36 19.36
C ASP A 24 9.45 3.73 20.49
N GLY A 25 8.62 4.52 21.17
CA GLY A 25 7.72 4.07 22.24
C GLY A 25 6.34 3.59 21.81
N TYR A 26 6.04 3.58 20.50
CA TYR A 26 4.70 3.25 19.97
C TYR A 26 3.57 4.08 20.61
N SER A 27 3.81 5.37 20.87
CA SER A 27 2.81 6.25 21.48
C SER A 27 1.52 6.38 20.62
N GLU A 28 1.60 6.09 19.34
CA GLU A 28 0.47 6.08 18.41
C GLU A 28 -0.46 4.88 18.59
N LEU A 29 0.00 3.83 19.26
CA LEU A 29 -0.77 2.60 19.51
C LEU A 29 -1.25 2.55 20.96
N VAL A 30 -2.45 3.07 21.19
CA VAL A 30 -3.14 2.98 22.48
C VAL A 30 -3.89 1.66 22.54
N ASP A 31 -3.46 0.76 23.46
CA ASP A 31 -4.04 -0.57 23.65
C ASP A 31 -4.30 -1.38 22.36
N PRO A 32 -3.26 -1.60 21.52
CA PRO A 32 -3.43 -2.26 20.25
C PRO A 32 -3.84 -3.72 20.39
N VAL A 33 -4.60 -4.22 19.41
CA VAL A 33 -5.02 -5.62 19.30
C VAL A 33 -4.56 -6.24 17.99
N GLY A 34 -4.63 -7.57 17.87
CA GLY A 34 -4.30 -8.30 16.66
C GLY A 34 -2.89 -8.00 16.15
N ILE A 35 -2.75 -7.78 14.85
CA ILE A 35 -1.44 -7.58 14.20
C ILE A 35 -0.70 -6.33 14.75
N LEU A 36 -1.42 -5.28 15.11
CA LEU A 36 -0.80 -4.07 15.67
C LEU A 36 -0.22 -4.32 17.06
N ARG A 37 -0.82 -5.20 17.84
CA ARG A 37 -0.24 -5.67 19.12
C ARG A 37 1.06 -6.44 18.85
N THR A 38 1.05 -7.37 17.91
CA THR A 38 2.23 -8.12 17.52
C THR A 38 3.35 -7.18 17.04
N VAL A 39 3.03 -6.18 16.20
CA VAL A 39 3.99 -5.16 15.75
C VAL A 39 4.67 -4.46 16.93
N LYS A 40 3.90 -4.05 17.93
CA LYS A 40 4.43 -3.41 19.13
C LYS A 40 5.30 -4.36 19.96
N ASP A 41 4.84 -5.59 20.16
CA ASP A 41 5.52 -6.59 21.00
C ASP A 41 6.87 -7.02 20.40
N VAL A 42 6.99 -7.13 19.07
CA VAL A 42 8.27 -7.47 18.40
C VAL A 42 9.13 -6.24 18.06
N GLY A 43 8.64 -5.03 18.29
CA GLY A 43 9.39 -3.81 18.04
C GLY A 43 9.54 -3.44 16.57
N ALA A 44 8.59 -3.83 15.70
CA ALA A 44 8.65 -3.61 14.26
C ALA A 44 8.22 -2.19 13.83
N PHE A 45 8.66 -1.76 12.65
CA PHE A 45 8.28 -0.50 11.99
C PHE A 45 8.58 0.77 12.80
N LYS A 46 9.63 0.78 13.59
CA LYS A 46 10.10 1.99 14.26
C LYS A 46 10.80 2.93 13.28
N ALA A 47 10.39 4.17 13.26
CA ALA A 47 11.02 5.20 12.44
C ALA A 47 12.54 5.29 12.73
N GLY A 48 13.33 5.41 11.66
CA GLY A 48 14.78 5.51 11.75
C GLY A 48 15.54 4.19 11.97
N GLN A 49 14.83 3.07 12.15
CA GLN A 49 15.47 1.75 12.24
C GLN A 49 15.71 1.16 10.86
N PHE A 50 16.77 0.38 10.69
CA PHE A 50 17.13 -0.25 9.41
C PHE A 50 15.96 -1.06 8.80
N GLY A 51 15.26 -1.85 9.61
CA GLY A 51 14.15 -2.69 9.16
C GLY A 51 12.87 -1.94 8.74
N SER A 52 12.82 -0.61 8.93
CA SER A 52 11.70 0.25 8.53
C SER A 52 12.06 1.21 7.38
N GLN A 53 13.29 1.13 6.88
CA GLN A 53 13.72 1.94 5.74
C GLN A 53 13.18 1.33 4.43
N THR A 54 12.95 2.20 3.46
CA THR A 54 12.71 1.78 2.07
C THR A 54 13.96 1.07 1.55
N ILE A 55 13.79 -0.02 0.83
CA ILE A 55 14.93 -0.78 0.29
C ILE A 55 15.71 0.07 -0.73
N PRO A 56 17.06 -0.07 -0.78
CA PRO A 56 17.90 0.79 -1.61
C PRO A 56 17.56 0.78 -3.10
N GLU A 57 16.97 -0.29 -3.60
CA GLU A 57 16.54 -0.41 -4.99
C GLU A 57 15.52 0.66 -5.42
N PHE A 58 14.80 1.25 -4.47
CA PHE A 58 13.89 2.38 -4.74
C PHE A 58 14.58 3.75 -4.75
N ASP A 59 15.85 3.86 -4.36
CA ASP A 59 16.56 5.13 -4.34
C ASP A 59 16.63 5.80 -5.73
N ALA A 60 16.66 4.99 -6.79
CA ALA A 60 16.61 5.49 -8.16
C ALA A 60 15.30 6.21 -8.53
N TYR A 61 14.23 5.98 -7.76
CA TYR A 61 12.88 6.49 -8.01
C TYR A 61 12.42 7.52 -6.99
N LYS A 62 13.27 7.90 -6.02
CA LYS A 62 12.92 8.82 -4.93
C LYS A 62 12.37 10.17 -5.38
N ASP A 63 12.81 10.64 -6.55
CA ASP A 63 12.41 11.95 -7.08
C ASP A 63 11.01 11.91 -7.73
N ILE A 64 10.48 10.72 -8.04
CA ILE A 64 9.15 10.51 -8.62
C ILE A 64 8.17 9.87 -7.64
N ILE A 65 8.64 9.35 -6.50
CA ILE A 65 7.78 8.75 -5.48
C ILE A 65 7.48 9.80 -4.40
N THR A 66 6.20 10.11 -4.23
CA THR A 66 5.74 10.94 -3.12
C THR A 66 5.46 10.06 -1.90
N GLU A 67 6.24 10.23 -0.83
CA GLU A 67 5.98 9.54 0.42
C GLU A 67 4.93 10.29 1.24
N ILE A 68 3.88 9.59 1.66
CA ILE A 68 2.84 10.11 2.55
C ILE A 68 3.04 9.52 3.95
N PRO A 69 3.47 10.33 4.90
CA PRO A 69 3.65 9.90 6.28
C PRO A 69 2.30 9.80 7.03
N GLY A 70 2.34 9.21 8.20
CA GLY A 70 1.22 9.23 9.14
C GLY A 70 0.45 7.92 9.26
N LYS A 71 0.59 6.98 8.33
CA LYS A 71 -0.05 5.67 8.42
C LYS A 71 0.37 4.95 9.71
N ARG A 72 -0.60 4.66 10.57
CA ARG A 72 -0.42 4.01 11.88
C ARG A 72 -1.21 2.72 12.03
N GLY A 73 -1.74 2.19 10.92
CA GLY A 73 -2.57 1.01 10.88
C GLY A 73 -2.55 0.34 9.51
N LEU A 74 -3.59 -0.41 9.21
CA LEU A 74 -3.67 -1.25 8.02
C LEU A 74 -4.00 -0.45 6.76
N ASN A 75 -4.85 0.56 6.90
CA ASN A 75 -5.39 1.36 5.80
C ASN A 75 -4.51 2.58 5.53
N ALA A 76 -4.12 2.80 4.28
CA ALA A 76 -3.29 3.93 3.88
C ALA A 76 -3.98 5.29 4.00
N PHE A 77 -5.30 5.34 3.98
CA PHE A 77 -6.07 6.58 4.15
C PHE A 77 -6.19 7.01 5.62
N SER A 78 -6.02 6.09 6.55
CA SER A 78 -6.20 6.38 7.98
C SER A 78 -5.02 7.16 8.54
N ASN A 79 -5.31 8.33 9.14
CA ASN A 79 -4.34 9.27 9.72
C ASN A 79 -3.34 9.86 8.71
N THR A 80 -3.72 9.89 7.42
CA THR A 80 -2.91 10.48 6.35
C THR A 80 -3.73 11.52 5.59
N HIS A 81 -3.07 12.31 4.75
CA HIS A 81 -3.72 13.23 3.82
C HIS A 81 -3.87 12.62 2.41
N LEU A 82 -3.81 11.28 2.29
CA LEU A 82 -3.84 10.58 1.01
C LEU A 82 -5.08 10.95 0.17
N GLU A 83 -6.28 10.93 0.76
CA GLU A 83 -7.50 11.26 0.04
C GLU A 83 -7.46 12.68 -0.52
N ALA A 84 -7.06 13.66 0.30
CA ALA A 84 -6.97 15.04 -0.14
C ALA A 84 -6.01 15.18 -1.35
N LEU A 85 -4.81 14.59 -1.25
CA LEU A 85 -3.84 14.62 -2.34
C LEU A 85 -4.40 14.01 -3.62
N LEU A 86 -5.06 12.87 -3.55
CA LEU A 86 -5.66 12.21 -4.71
C LEU A 86 -6.75 13.07 -5.35
N ARG A 87 -7.65 13.66 -4.54
CA ARG A 87 -8.73 14.54 -5.01
C ARG A 87 -8.20 15.82 -5.64
N GLU A 88 -7.21 16.47 -5.02
CA GLU A 88 -6.58 17.69 -5.52
C GLU A 88 -5.90 17.50 -6.87
N ASN A 89 -5.41 16.29 -7.15
CA ASN A 89 -4.80 15.94 -8.43
C ASN A 89 -5.78 15.28 -9.43
N GLY A 90 -7.07 15.22 -9.10
CA GLY A 90 -8.09 14.66 -9.99
C GLY A 90 -7.97 13.16 -10.22
N ILE A 91 -7.31 12.43 -9.32
CA ILE A 91 -7.12 10.98 -9.45
C ILE A 91 -8.45 10.26 -9.23
N GLU A 92 -8.81 9.40 -10.15
CA GLU A 92 -10.03 8.57 -10.09
C GLU A 92 -9.73 7.08 -9.98
N HIS A 93 -8.52 6.65 -10.37
CA HIS A 93 -8.14 5.25 -10.43
C HIS A 93 -6.87 5.00 -9.63
N LEU A 94 -6.91 4.03 -8.73
CA LEU A 94 -5.78 3.61 -7.91
C LEU A 94 -5.28 2.23 -8.33
N VAL A 95 -3.97 2.13 -8.53
CA VAL A 95 -3.28 0.86 -8.74
C VAL A 95 -2.52 0.53 -7.47
N LEU A 96 -2.83 -0.60 -6.84
CA LEU A 96 -2.28 -1.00 -5.55
C LEU A 96 -1.22 -2.09 -5.71
N ALA A 97 -0.07 -1.85 -5.07
CA ALA A 97 1.04 -2.78 -4.93
C ALA A 97 1.58 -2.77 -3.50
N GLY A 98 2.22 -3.83 -3.07
CA GLY A 98 2.86 -3.92 -1.75
C GLY A 98 2.46 -5.15 -0.92
N THR A 99 2.69 -5.07 0.39
CA THR A 99 2.45 -6.16 1.35
C THR A 99 1.71 -5.64 2.60
N VAL A 100 0.89 -6.41 3.24
CA VAL A 100 0.41 -7.80 3.00
C VAL A 100 -0.90 -7.71 2.24
N THR A 101 -1.08 -8.57 1.21
CA THR A 101 -2.26 -8.57 0.34
C THR A 101 -3.57 -8.60 1.11
N SER A 102 -3.72 -9.52 2.06
CA SER A 102 -4.93 -9.71 2.87
C SER A 102 -5.11 -8.68 4.00
N ILE A 103 -4.15 -7.79 4.20
CA ILE A 103 -4.16 -6.84 5.32
C ILE A 103 -4.14 -5.41 4.78
N CYS A 104 -2.97 -4.87 4.46
CA CYS A 104 -2.86 -3.46 4.08
C CYS A 104 -3.44 -3.19 2.70
N ILE A 105 -3.24 -4.10 1.74
CA ILE A 105 -3.76 -3.93 0.38
C ILE A 105 -5.29 -4.04 0.40
N ASP A 106 -5.86 -5.08 1.01
CA ASP A 106 -7.31 -5.25 1.13
C ASP A 106 -7.96 -4.09 1.89
N SER A 107 -7.41 -3.70 3.04
CA SER A 107 -7.96 -2.59 3.84
C SER A 107 -7.94 -1.26 3.09
N THR A 108 -6.86 -0.97 2.36
CA THR A 108 -6.73 0.25 1.54
C THR A 108 -7.65 0.20 0.33
N GLY A 109 -7.72 -0.94 -0.37
CA GLY A 109 -8.53 -1.11 -1.56
C GLY A 109 -10.04 -0.97 -1.28
N ARG A 110 -10.53 -1.59 -0.21
CA ARG A 110 -11.94 -1.45 0.21
C ARG A 110 -12.28 0.01 0.52
N HIS A 111 -11.43 0.66 1.30
CA HIS A 111 -11.66 2.08 1.64
C HIS A 111 -11.65 2.98 0.40
N ALA A 112 -10.72 2.75 -0.53
CA ALA A 112 -10.66 3.46 -1.79
C ALA A 112 -11.96 3.27 -2.61
N ALA A 113 -12.46 2.03 -2.69
CA ALA A 113 -13.71 1.72 -3.37
C ALA A 113 -14.92 2.40 -2.69
N ASP A 114 -14.97 2.40 -1.35
CA ASP A 114 -16.01 3.10 -0.57
C ASP A 114 -15.98 4.62 -0.81
N LEU A 115 -14.81 5.20 -1.07
CA LEU A 115 -14.64 6.61 -1.45
C LEU A 115 -14.95 6.90 -2.94
N GLY A 116 -15.27 5.86 -3.73
CA GLY A 116 -15.65 5.97 -5.13
C GLY A 116 -14.48 5.94 -6.11
N PHE A 117 -13.26 5.61 -5.68
CA PHE A 117 -12.14 5.37 -6.59
C PHE A 117 -12.29 4.02 -7.31
N LYS A 118 -11.90 3.97 -8.57
CA LYS A 118 -11.63 2.70 -9.25
C LYS A 118 -10.36 2.10 -8.65
N VAL A 119 -10.36 0.79 -8.42
CA VAL A 119 -9.24 0.09 -7.78
C VAL A 119 -8.78 -1.06 -8.66
N THR A 120 -7.48 -1.12 -8.93
CA THR A 120 -6.81 -2.27 -9.54
C THR A 120 -5.72 -2.77 -8.61
N ILE A 121 -5.71 -4.06 -8.32
CA ILE A 121 -4.68 -4.71 -7.52
C ILE A 121 -3.75 -5.50 -8.45
N LEU A 122 -2.44 -5.30 -8.31
CA LEU A 122 -1.45 -6.03 -9.10
C LEU A 122 -1.08 -7.34 -8.40
N SER A 123 -1.55 -8.45 -8.95
CA SER A 123 -1.35 -9.78 -8.35
C SER A 123 0.11 -10.19 -8.22
N ASP A 124 0.96 -9.75 -9.15
CA ASP A 124 2.40 -10.01 -9.18
C ASP A 124 3.25 -8.94 -8.47
N CYS A 125 2.63 -7.85 -8.04
CA CYS A 125 3.25 -6.76 -7.24
C CYS A 125 2.71 -6.70 -5.82
N THR A 126 1.90 -7.67 -5.39
CA THR A 126 1.43 -7.85 -4.02
C THR A 126 1.88 -9.20 -3.47
N SER A 127 1.96 -9.32 -2.15
CA SER A 127 2.36 -10.57 -1.51
C SER A 127 1.65 -10.76 -0.17
N SER A 128 1.15 -11.96 0.05
CA SER A 128 0.54 -12.39 1.30
C SER A 128 1.49 -13.30 2.10
N ARG A 129 1.03 -13.79 3.26
CA ARG A 129 1.80 -14.67 4.14
C ARG A 129 1.92 -16.09 3.59
N THR A 130 0.96 -16.52 2.76
CA THR A 130 0.94 -17.81 2.09
C THR A 130 0.44 -17.66 0.66
N ILE A 131 0.80 -18.62 -0.21
CA ILE A 131 0.30 -18.68 -1.60
C ILE A 131 -1.22 -18.85 -1.59
N PHE A 132 -1.76 -19.70 -0.72
CA PHE A 132 -3.21 -19.88 -0.59
C PHE A 132 -3.95 -18.57 -0.29
N GLU A 133 -3.41 -17.77 0.64
CA GLU A 133 -3.99 -16.46 1.00
C GLU A 133 -3.91 -15.48 -0.17
N GLN A 134 -2.78 -15.46 -0.89
CA GLN A 134 -2.59 -14.63 -2.08
C GLN A 134 -3.63 -14.95 -3.15
N ASP A 135 -3.71 -16.22 -3.53
CA ASP A 135 -4.62 -16.68 -4.58
C ASP A 135 -6.08 -16.46 -4.19
N PHE A 136 -6.44 -16.78 -2.93
CA PHE A 136 -7.81 -16.58 -2.43
C PHE A 136 -8.25 -15.12 -2.52
N TYR A 137 -7.40 -14.18 -2.12
CA TYR A 137 -7.73 -12.76 -2.19
C TYR A 137 -7.81 -12.26 -3.63
N CYS A 138 -6.88 -12.63 -4.49
CA CYS A 138 -6.87 -12.23 -5.89
C CYS A 138 -8.07 -12.78 -6.67
N GLU A 139 -8.48 -14.02 -6.39
CA GLU A 139 -9.55 -14.70 -7.14
C GLU A 139 -10.96 -14.44 -6.57
N ASN A 140 -11.10 -14.29 -5.25
CA ASN A 140 -12.41 -14.32 -4.60
C ASN A 140 -12.77 -13.05 -3.84
N VAL A 141 -11.79 -12.24 -3.40
CA VAL A 141 -12.05 -11.09 -2.55
C VAL A 141 -11.97 -9.78 -3.34
N PHE A 142 -10.85 -9.53 -4.00
CA PHE A 142 -10.64 -8.29 -4.73
C PHE A 142 -11.64 -8.06 -5.87
N PRO A 143 -12.09 -9.09 -6.64
CA PRO A 143 -13.12 -8.88 -7.66
C PRO A 143 -14.47 -8.38 -7.15
N LEU A 144 -14.70 -8.41 -5.83
CA LEU A 144 -15.93 -7.87 -5.23
C LEU A 144 -15.97 -6.33 -5.22
N TYR A 145 -14.81 -5.66 -5.29
CA TYR A 145 -14.73 -4.20 -5.21
C TYR A 145 -13.72 -3.54 -6.15
N GLY A 146 -12.95 -4.31 -6.91
CA GLY A 146 -11.92 -3.81 -7.81
C GLY A 146 -11.59 -4.78 -8.93
N SER A 147 -10.55 -4.47 -9.67
CA SER A 147 -9.98 -5.33 -10.71
C SER A 147 -8.68 -5.94 -10.23
N VAL A 148 -8.33 -7.10 -10.77
CA VAL A 148 -7.04 -7.78 -10.52
C VAL A 148 -6.37 -8.06 -11.85
N CYS A 149 -5.10 -7.70 -11.98
CA CYS A 149 -4.31 -8.03 -13.16
C CYS A 149 -2.82 -8.20 -12.79
N SER A 150 -2.02 -8.70 -13.71
CA SER A 150 -0.56 -8.64 -13.59
C SER A 150 -0.06 -7.26 -14.06
N SER A 151 1.13 -6.87 -13.60
CA SER A 151 1.78 -5.63 -14.04
C SER A 151 1.97 -5.58 -15.57
N SER A 152 2.25 -6.73 -16.19
CA SER A 152 2.42 -6.86 -17.65
C SER A 152 1.13 -6.67 -18.47
N THR A 153 -0.04 -6.78 -17.83
CA THR A 153 -1.35 -6.63 -18.49
C THR A 153 -2.09 -5.37 -18.05
N LEU A 154 -1.48 -4.60 -17.17
CA LEU A 154 -2.04 -3.34 -16.69
C LEU A 154 -2.26 -2.38 -17.87
N LYS A 155 -3.46 -1.84 -17.94
CA LYS A 155 -3.79 -0.73 -18.86
C LYS A 155 -4.07 0.49 -17.99
N VAL A 156 -3.14 1.42 -18.00
CA VAL A 156 -3.35 2.75 -17.42
C VAL A 156 -4.16 3.53 -18.43
N ALA A 157 -5.36 4.00 -18.04
CA ALA A 157 -6.29 4.69 -18.92
C ALA A 157 -6.04 6.19 -18.87
#